data_6e4ddeebe77f9406eb50093e3440b1bc
#
_entry.id   6e4ddeebe77f9406eb50093e3440b1bc
#
_cell.length_a   1.000
_cell.length_b   1.000
_cell.length_c   1.000
_cell.angle_alpha   90.00
_cell.angle_beta   90.00
_cell.angle_gamma   90.00
#
_symmetry.space_group_name_H-M   'P 1'
#
loop_
_entity.id
_entity.type
_entity.pdbx_description
1 polymer ?
#
loop_
_entity_poly.entity_id
_entity_poly.type
_entity_poly.pdbx_seq_one_letter_code
_entity_poly.pdbx_strand_id
1 'polypeptide(L)'
;MGIVGKNGSGKSTLLKAIAGIFSPDEGEIDLHGHSISLLSIGVGFQNKLSGRENIFLSGMLLGFERPQIEEKLDEIIEFSELGDFIDRPVKTYSSGMYSKLAFSITAILETEIMLIDEVLSVGDAKFKKKSYEKMRSLIMNKDRTVVIVSHSSDTLRKLCDNILWLHDGEVKMQGTTEEVLPLYEEFMS
;
A
#
# COMPACT_ATOMS: atom_id res chain seq x y z
N MET A 1 0.45 -5.73 11.01
CA MET A 1 1.68 -6.56 11.04
C MET A 1 2.78 -5.89 10.26
N GLY A 2 4.01 -5.81 10.77
CA GLY A 2 5.19 -5.35 10.04
C GLY A 2 6.01 -6.51 9.50
N ILE A 3 6.69 -6.33 8.35
CA ILE A 3 7.63 -7.31 7.80
C ILE A 3 9.00 -6.64 7.70
N VAL A 4 10.01 -7.28 8.30
CA VAL A 4 11.40 -6.85 8.26
C VAL A 4 12.31 -7.90 7.63
N GLY A 5 13.47 -7.50 7.14
CA GLY A 5 14.48 -8.38 6.55
C GLY A 5 15.42 -7.62 5.64
N LYS A 6 16.60 -8.20 5.35
CA LYS A 6 17.58 -7.64 4.41
C LYS A 6 17.00 -7.47 3.01
N ASN A 7 17.66 -6.66 2.18
CA ASN A 7 17.34 -6.62 0.75
C ASN A 7 17.53 -8.00 0.15
N GLY A 8 16.57 -8.44 -0.67
CA GLY A 8 16.56 -9.79 -1.24
C GLY A 8 16.01 -10.90 -0.33
N SER A 9 15.57 -10.61 0.91
CA SER A 9 15.01 -11.65 1.81
C SER A 9 13.61 -12.15 1.44
N GLY A 10 13.00 -11.66 0.34
CA GLY A 10 11.70 -12.12 -0.14
C GLY A 10 10.49 -11.29 0.29
N LYS A 11 10.65 -10.15 1.01
CA LYS A 11 9.53 -9.33 1.50
C LYS A 11 8.52 -8.93 0.42
N SER A 12 9.00 -8.28 -0.64
CA SER A 12 8.12 -7.85 -1.76
C SER A 12 7.56 -9.04 -2.55
N THR A 13 8.29 -10.16 -2.60
CA THR A 13 7.80 -11.41 -3.20
C THR A 13 6.63 -11.96 -2.39
N LEU A 14 6.77 -12.01 -1.07
CA LEU A 14 5.70 -12.44 -0.16
C LEU A 14 4.46 -11.54 -0.30
N LEU A 15 4.63 -10.21 -0.30
CA LEU A 15 3.49 -9.29 -0.49
C LEU A 15 2.79 -9.51 -1.83
N LYS A 16 3.53 -9.74 -2.91
CA LYS A 16 2.96 -10.00 -4.23
C LYS A 16 2.24 -11.35 -4.30
N ALA A 17 2.74 -12.38 -3.63
CA ALA A 17 2.06 -13.66 -3.52
C ALA A 17 0.73 -13.51 -2.74
N ILE A 18 0.75 -12.83 -1.58
CA ILE A 18 -0.46 -12.53 -0.79
C ILE A 18 -1.45 -11.70 -1.61
N ALA A 19 -0.98 -10.76 -2.42
CA ALA A 19 -1.81 -9.95 -3.31
C ALA A 19 -2.38 -10.73 -4.53
N GLY A 20 -2.04 -12.02 -4.66
CA GLY A 20 -2.53 -12.86 -5.77
C GLY A 20 -1.90 -12.54 -7.13
N ILE A 21 -0.75 -11.81 -7.16
CA ILE A 21 -0.05 -11.49 -8.42
C ILE A 21 0.56 -12.75 -9.03
N PHE A 22 0.93 -13.71 -8.19
CA PHE A 22 1.31 -15.07 -8.60
C PHE A 22 0.93 -16.07 -7.51
N SER A 23 0.72 -17.33 -7.90
CA SER A 23 0.41 -18.41 -6.97
C SER A 23 1.69 -18.95 -6.33
N PRO A 24 1.65 -19.42 -5.09
CA PRO A 24 2.77 -20.15 -4.50
C PRO A 24 2.98 -21.50 -5.23
N ASP A 25 4.22 -21.98 -5.28
CA ASP A 25 4.55 -23.28 -5.86
C ASP A 25 4.03 -24.42 -4.97
N GLU A 26 4.02 -24.21 -3.66
CA GLU A 26 3.49 -25.14 -2.65
C GLU A 26 2.69 -24.39 -1.59
N GLY A 27 1.70 -25.05 -1.00
CA GLY A 27 0.79 -24.45 -0.01
C GLY A 27 -0.33 -23.64 -0.63
N GLU A 28 -1.06 -22.89 0.21
CA GLU A 28 -2.19 -22.07 -0.20
C GLU A 28 -2.22 -20.74 0.55
N ILE A 29 -2.83 -19.74 -0.05
CA ILE A 29 -3.12 -18.43 0.57
C ILE A 29 -4.64 -18.26 0.58
N ASP A 30 -5.23 -18.32 1.77
CA ASP A 30 -6.66 -18.12 1.96
C ASP A 30 -6.90 -16.71 2.52
N LEU A 31 -7.58 -15.87 1.77
CA LEU A 31 -7.99 -14.53 2.18
C LEU A 31 -9.37 -14.51 2.86
N HIS A 32 -9.98 -15.69 3.08
CA HIS A 32 -11.32 -15.83 3.69
C HIS A 32 -12.41 -14.96 3.02
N GLY A 33 -12.27 -14.74 1.71
CA GLY A 33 -13.20 -13.91 0.93
C GLY A 33 -13.01 -12.40 1.09
N HIS A 34 -12.02 -11.95 1.85
CA HIS A 34 -11.75 -10.53 2.03
C HIS A 34 -11.09 -9.89 0.81
N SER A 35 -11.48 -8.64 0.56
CA SER A 35 -10.85 -7.80 -0.45
C SER A 35 -9.42 -7.42 -0.06
N ILE A 36 -8.50 -7.42 -1.03
CA ILE A 36 -7.09 -7.11 -0.80
C ILE A 36 -6.58 -6.07 -1.79
N SER A 37 -5.74 -5.18 -1.31
CA SER A 37 -4.98 -4.26 -2.16
C SER A 37 -3.51 -4.24 -1.79
N LEU A 38 -2.65 -4.20 -2.81
CA LEU A 38 -1.24 -3.85 -2.65
C LEU A 38 -1.09 -2.36 -2.99
N LEU A 39 -0.67 -1.58 -1.99
CA LEU A 39 -0.38 -0.17 -2.16
C LEU A 39 0.90 -0.02 -2.99
N SER A 40 0.77 -0.16 -4.28
CA SER A 40 1.80 0.16 -5.25
C SER A 40 1.35 1.35 -6.10
N ILE A 41 2.23 2.33 -6.25
CA ILE A 41 1.90 3.60 -6.89
C ILE A 41 1.52 3.39 -8.36
N GLY A 42 0.26 3.67 -8.72
CA GLY A 42 -0.20 3.74 -10.10
C GLY A 42 -0.44 2.38 -10.77
N VAL A 43 -0.97 1.40 -10.05
CA VAL A 43 -1.39 0.11 -10.61
C VAL A 43 -2.35 0.33 -11.78
N GLY A 44 -1.97 -0.20 -12.94
CA GLY A 44 -2.80 -0.19 -14.13
C GLY A 44 -2.92 1.16 -14.84
N PHE A 45 -2.22 2.22 -14.41
CA PHE A 45 -2.31 3.52 -15.04
C PHE A 45 -1.97 3.46 -16.54
N GLN A 46 -2.85 4.02 -17.35
CA GLN A 46 -2.67 4.18 -18.79
C GLN A 46 -2.36 5.64 -19.09
N ASN A 47 -1.18 5.90 -19.61
CA ASN A 47 -0.67 7.25 -19.83
C ASN A 47 -1.51 8.09 -20.80
N LYS A 48 -2.27 7.46 -21.71
CA LYS A 48 -3.12 8.14 -22.70
C LYS A 48 -4.49 8.53 -22.13
N LEU A 49 -4.92 7.91 -21.04
CA LEU A 49 -6.17 8.18 -20.36
C LEU A 49 -6.01 9.37 -19.41
N SER A 50 -7.11 10.08 -19.14
CA SER A 50 -7.19 11.12 -18.12
C SER A 50 -6.99 10.55 -16.72
N GLY A 51 -6.76 11.42 -15.73
CA GLY A 51 -6.72 11.02 -14.32
C GLY A 51 -8.03 10.39 -13.88
N ARG A 52 -9.17 10.96 -14.28
CA ARG A 52 -10.51 10.44 -14.00
C ARG A 52 -10.71 9.03 -14.56
N GLU A 53 -10.34 8.78 -15.80
CA GLU A 53 -10.42 7.45 -16.40
C GLU A 53 -9.49 6.44 -15.69
N ASN A 54 -8.32 6.89 -15.25
CA ASN A 54 -7.39 6.06 -14.48
C ASN A 54 -7.90 5.74 -13.07
N ILE A 55 -8.72 6.60 -12.44
CA ILE A 55 -9.41 6.26 -11.19
C ILE A 55 -10.30 5.03 -11.39
N PHE A 56 -11.14 5.02 -12.43
CA PHE A 56 -11.99 3.87 -12.73
C PHE A 56 -11.18 2.62 -13.06
N LEU A 57 -10.16 2.76 -13.93
CA LEU A 57 -9.32 1.64 -14.34
C LEU A 57 -8.62 0.99 -13.12
N SER A 58 -7.96 1.81 -12.29
CA SER A 58 -7.29 1.32 -11.09
C SER A 58 -8.26 0.75 -10.06
N GLY A 59 -9.41 1.40 -9.84
CA GLY A 59 -10.43 0.91 -8.92
C GLY A 59 -10.96 -0.46 -9.31
N MET A 60 -11.24 -0.67 -10.61
CA MET A 60 -11.66 -1.99 -11.12
C MET A 60 -10.56 -3.05 -10.99
N LEU A 61 -9.29 -2.68 -11.19
CA LEU A 61 -8.16 -3.60 -10.97
C LEU A 61 -7.95 -3.94 -9.49
N LEU A 62 -8.38 -3.08 -8.58
CA LEU A 62 -8.41 -3.34 -7.14
C LEU A 62 -9.64 -4.16 -6.70
N GLY A 63 -10.51 -4.54 -7.65
CA GLY A 63 -11.68 -5.37 -7.40
C GLY A 63 -12.97 -4.61 -7.07
N PHE A 64 -12.99 -3.28 -7.19
CA PHE A 64 -14.19 -2.48 -6.96
C PHE A 64 -15.09 -2.45 -8.19
N GLU A 65 -16.40 -2.50 -7.98
CA GLU A 65 -17.38 -2.27 -9.02
C GLU A 65 -17.49 -0.78 -9.37
N ARG A 66 -17.85 -0.49 -10.63
CA ARG A 66 -17.99 0.89 -11.12
C ARG A 66 -18.83 1.80 -10.22
N PRO A 67 -20.02 1.40 -9.71
CA PRO A 67 -20.81 2.24 -8.81
C PRO A 67 -20.09 2.60 -7.50
N GLN A 68 -19.31 1.67 -6.93
CA GLN A 68 -18.53 1.91 -5.72
C GLN A 68 -17.43 2.95 -5.95
N ILE A 69 -16.79 2.90 -7.14
CA ILE A 69 -15.76 3.89 -7.52
C ILE A 69 -16.42 5.24 -7.75
N GLU A 70 -17.60 5.28 -8.39
CA GLU A 70 -18.34 6.49 -8.69
C GLU A 70 -18.77 7.23 -7.41
N GLU A 71 -19.20 6.50 -6.38
CA GLU A 71 -19.51 7.05 -5.06
C GLU A 71 -18.31 7.74 -4.41
N LYS A 72 -17.09 7.24 -4.64
CA LYS A 72 -15.85 7.75 -4.07
C LYS A 72 -15.09 8.72 -4.99
N LEU A 73 -15.58 8.96 -6.19
CA LEU A 73 -14.85 9.69 -7.22
C LEU A 73 -14.47 11.10 -6.79
N ASP A 74 -15.44 11.86 -6.27
CA ASP A 74 -15.20 13.24 -5.85
C ASP A 74 -14.23 13.32 -4.66
N GLU A 75 -14.33 12.39 -3.70
CA GLU A 75 -13.41 12.29 -2.57
C GLU A 75 -11.97 12.01 -3.05
N ILE A 76 -11.80 11.12 -4.03
CA ILE A 76 -10.48 10.80 -4.63
C ILE A 76 -9.90 12.05 -5.32
N ILE A 77 -10.72 12.74 -6.12
CA ILE A 77 -10.29 13.92 -6.87
C ILE A 77 -9.87 15.03 -5.90
N GLU A 78 -10.69 15.33 -4.89
CA GLU A 78 -10.38 16.35 -3.88
C GLU A 78 -9.13 15.98 -3.08
N PHE A 79 -8.99 14.71 -2.68
CA PHE A 79 -7.82 14.27 -1.94
C PHE A 79 -6.54 14.42 -2.76
N SER A 80 -6.58 14.16 -4.07
CA SER A 80 -5.43 14.23 -4.97
C SER A 80 -4.88 15.65 -5.18
N GLU A 81 -5.69 16.68 -4.91
CA GLU A 81 -5.36 18.10 -5.13
C GLU A 81 -4.98 18.43 -6.59
N LEU A 82 -5.49 17.65 -7.56
CA LEU A 82 -5.16 17.86 -8.98
C LEU A 82 -6.04 18.91 -9.67
N GLY A 83 -7.21 19.24 -9.11
CA GLY A 83 -8.14 20.20 -9.71
C GLY A 83 -8.46 19.85 -11.17
N ASP A 84 -8.42 20.84 -12.05
CA ASP A 84 -8.74 20.70 -13.48
C ASP A 84 -7.78 19.75 -14.25
N PHE A 85 -6.63 19.42 -13.66
CA PHE A 85 -5.72 18.45 -14.28
C PHE A 85 -6.28 17.05 -14.32
N ILE A 86 -7.30 16.74 -13.49
CA ILE A 86 -7.90 15.40 -13.42
C ILE A 86 -8.44 14.93 -14.76
N ASP A 87 -8.89 15.83 -15.62
CA ASP A 87 -9.44 15.53 -16.93
C ASP A 87 -8.40 15.57 -18.06
N ARG A 88 -7.12 15.82 -17.72
CA ARG A 88 -6.00 15.75 -18.68
C ARG A 88 -5.35 14.37 -18.70
N PRO A 89 -4.77 13.96 -19.86
CA PRO A 89 -4.04 12.71 -19.95
C PRO A 89 -2.88 12.62 -18.95
N VAL A 90 -2.75 11.47 -18.24
CA VAL A 90 -1.73 11.26 -17.22
C VAL A 90 -0.31 11.42 -17.72
N LYS A 91 -0.04 11.21 -19.01
CA LYS A 91 1.27 11.51 -19.62
C LYS A 91 1.73 12.97 -19.45
N THR A 92 0.80 13.90 -19.15
CA THR A 92 1.11 15.31 -18.93
C THR A 92 1.38 15.65 -17.46
N TYR A 93 1.26 14.67 -16.56
CA TYR A 93 1.45 14.86 -15.14
C TYR A 93 2.94 14.92 -14.78
N SER A 94 3.26 15.73 -13.78
CA SER A 94 4.54 15.60 -13.09
C SER A 94 4.58 14.29 -12.28
N SER A 95 5.76 13.83 -11.88
CA SER A 95 5.90 12.67 -11.00
C SER A 95 5.14 12.83 -9.68
N GLY A 96 5.13 14.06 -9.15
CA GLY A 96 4.35 14.39 -7.95
C GLY A 96 2.83 14.28 -8.16
N MET A 97 2.30 14.78 -9.28
CA MET A 97 0.87 14.67 -9.62
C MET A 97 0.46 13.22 -9.82
N TYR A 98 1.29 12.45 -10.52
CA TYR A 98 1.10 11.01 -10.71
C TYR A 98 1.00 10.27 -9.37
N SER A 99 1.97 10.51 -8.48
CA SER A 99 2.00 9.87 -7.16
C SER A 99 0.85 10.31 -6.26
N LYS A 100 0.43 11.58 -6.32
CA LYS A 100 -0.74 12.09 -5.59
C LYS A 100 -2.01 11.37 -6.00
N LEU A 101 -2.27 11.23 -7.31
CA LEU A 101 -3.45 10.53 -7.81
C LEU A 101 -3.43 9.06 -7.43
N ALA A 102 -2.31 8.37 -7.68
CA ALA A 102 -2.17 6.95 -7.38
C ALA A 102 -2.39 6.63 -5.89
N PHE A 103 -1.81 7.45 -5.01
CA PHE A 103 -2.03 7.33 -3.57
C PHE A 103 -3.49 7.59 -3.19
N SER A 104 -4.12 8.63 -3.76
CA SER A 104 -5.50 9.01 -3.44
C SER A 104 -6.49 7.88 -3.77
N ILE A 105 -6.32 7.24 -4.93
CA ILE A 105 -7.15 6.09 -5.32
C ILE A 105 -7.06 4.98 -4.27
N THR A 106 -5.85 4.55 -3.93
CA THR A 106 -5.65 3.42 -3.01
C THR A 106 -6.03 3.74 -1.57
N ALA A 107 -5.86 5.01 -1.16
CA ALA A 107 -6.17 5.44 0.20
C ALA A 107 -7.66 5.72 0.44
N ILE A 108 -8.44 5.95 -0.62
CA ILE A 108 -9.88 6.23 -0.52
C ILE A 108 -10.71 4.99 -0.89
N LEU A 109 -10.26 4.20 -1.89
CA LEU A 109 -10.84 2.90 -2.19
C LEU A 109 -10.28 1.87 -1.18
N GLU A 110 -10.92 1.81 -0.05
CA GLU A 110 -10.45 1.08 1.11
C GLU A 110 -10.80 -0.41 1.01
N THR A 111 -9.79 -1.29 1.04
CA THR A 111 -9.95 -2.75 1.12
C THR A 111 -9.83 -3.26 2.56
N GLU A 112 -10.33 -4.47 2.84
CA GLU A 112 -10.28 -5.10 4.16
C GLU A 112 -8.85 -5.53 4.52
N ILE A 113 -8.06 -5.95 3.52
CA ILE A 113 -6.63 -6.26 3.66
C ILE A 113 -5.83 -5.26 2.83
N MET A 114 -4.89 -4.56 3.47
CA MET A 114 -4.02 -3.59 2.82
C MET A 114 -2.56 -4.01 2.98
N LEU A 115 -1.87 -4.17 1.87
CA LEU A 115 -0.44 -4.45 1.82
C LEU A 115 0.30 -3.18 1.42
N ILE A 116 1.32 -2.81 2.20
CA ILE A 116 2.09 -1.57 2.00
C ILE A 116 3.56 -1.95 1.81
N ASP A 117 4.12 -1.66 0.63
CA ASP A 117 5.54 -1.86 0.33
C ASP A 117 6.26 -0.49 0.31
N GLU A 118 6.83 -0.09 1.45
CA GLU A 118 7.66 1.11 1.70
C GLU A 118 7.03 2.49 1.42
N VAL A 119 5.90 2.59 0.76
CA VAL A 119 5.37 3.88 0.28
C VAL A 119 4.50 4.58 1.32
N LEU A 120 5.11 5.18 2.35
CA LEU A 120 4.37 5.99 3.34
C LEU A 120 4.38 7.50 3.06
N SER A 121 5.13 7.97 2.05
CA SER A 121 5.18 9.41 1.75
C SER A 121 5.31 9.71 0.26
N VAL A 122 4.32 10.41 -0.29
CA VAL A 122 4.25 10.80 -1.70
C VAL A 122 4.01 12.29 -1.85
N GLY A 123 4.40 12.86 -2.98
CA GLY A 123 4.14 14.25 -3.33
C GLY A 123 5.06 15.26 -2.64
N ASP A 124 4.60 16.51 -2.58
CA ASP A 124 5.28 17.61 -1.90
C ASP A 124 5.13 17.54 -0.36
N ALA A 125 5.79 18.44 0.36
CA ALA A 125 5.81 18.44 1.83
C ALA A 125 4.40 18.51 2.46
N LYS A 126 3.48 19.25 1.84
CA LYS A 126 2.10 19.37 2.32
C LYS A 126 1.34 18.06 2.13
N PHE A 127 1.44 17.47 0.93
CA PHE A 127 0.78 16.22 0.61
C PHE A 127 1.38 15.04 1.39
N LYS A 128 2.69 15.05 1.67
CA LYS A 128 3.34 14.06 2.55
C LYS A 128 2.71 14.00 3.93
N LYS A 129 2.44 15.15 4.54
CA LYS A 129 1.75 15.21 5.84
C LYS A 129 0.34 14.63 5.74
N LYS A 130 -0.44 15.08 4.74
CA LYS A 130 -1.81 14.63 4.50
C LYS A 130 -1.88 13.11 4.23
N SER A 131 -0.98 12.59 3.37
CA SER A 131 -0.92 11.15 3.05
C SER A 131 -0.50 10.31 4.26
N TYR A 132 0.43 10.80 5.09
CA TYR A 132 0.82 10.12 6.32
C TYR A 132 -0.34 10.06 7.33
N GLU A 133 -1.07 11.16 7.53
CA GLU A 133 -2.23 11.20 8.42
C GLU A 133 -3.34 10.24 7.96
N LYS A 134 -3.65 10.23 6.67
CA LYS A 134 -4.63 9.28 6.09
C LYS A 134 -4.15 7.84 6.27
N MET A 135 -2.90 7.55 5.94
CA MET A 135 -2.32 6.22 6.10
C MET A 135 -2.38 5.75 7.56
N ARG A 136 -1.99 6.63 8.49
CA ARG A 136 -2.08 6.33 9.92
C ARG A 136 -3.51 6.00 10.34
N SER A 137 -4.50 6.75 9.88
CA SER A 137 -5.91 6.47 10.19
C SER A 137 -6.36 5.10 9.66
N LEU A 138 -5.90 4.70 8.46
CA LEU A 138 -6.19 3.39 7.87
C LEU A 138 -5.55 2.25 8.67
N ILE A 139 -4.29 2.42 9.08
CA ILE A 139 -3.54 1.40 9.84
C ILE A 139 -4.13 1.21 11.25
N MET A 140 -4.58 2.31 11.88
CA MET A 140 -5.15 2.26 13.23
C MET A 140 -6.61 1.78 13.27
N ASN A 141 -7.24 1.60 12.11
CA ASN A 141 -8.59 1.03 12.03
C ASN A 141 -8.54 -0.48 12.33
N LYS A 142 -9.15 -0.90 13.44
CA LYS A 142 -9.14 -2.30 13.91
C LYS A 142 -9.98 -3.26 13.04
N ASP A 143 -10.85 -2.73 12.20
CA ASP A 143 -11.68 -3.52 11.29
C ASP A 143 -10.90 -3.95 10.03
N ARG A 144 -9.59 -3.68 9.98
CA ARG A 144 -8.72 -3.94 8.82
C ARG A 144 -7.49 -4.72 9.20
N THR A 145 -7.04 -5.51 8.26
CA THR A 145 -5.73 -6.14 8.30
C THR A 145 -4.74 -5.32 7.48
N VAL A 146 -3.71 -4.79 8.13
CA VAL A 146 -2.66 -4.05 7.44
C VAL A 146 -1.33 -4.77 7.58
N VAL A 147 -0.65 -5.01 6.46
CA VAL A 147 0.70 -5.57 6.40
C VAL A 147 1.63 -4.54 5.80
N ILE A 148 2.69 -4.18 6.52
CA ILE A 148 3.63 -3.12 6.15
C ILE A 148 5.03 -3.70 6.02
N VAL A 149 5.65 -3.53 4.85
CA VAL A 149 7.10 -3.68 4.68
C VAL A 149 7.74 -2.31 4.86
N SER A 150 8.69 -2.18 5.76
CA SER A 150 9.45 -0.95 5.96
C SER A 150 10.86 -1.23 6.43
N HIS A 151 11.81 -0.40 5.98
CA HIS A 151 13.18 -0.37 6.50
C HIS A 151 13.33 0.52 7.75
N SER A 152 12.29 1.25 8.14
CA SER A 152 12.29 2.10 9.32
C SER A 152 11.70 1.36 10.53
N SER A 153 12.54 0.90 11.43
CA SER A 153 12.10 0.30 12.70
C SER A 153 11.23 1.25 13.52
N ASP A 154 11.53 2.56 13.50
CA ASP A 154 10.73 3.57 14.20
C ASP A 154 9.30 3.67 13.67
N THR A 155 9.14 3.51 12.35
CA THR A 155 7.81 3.48 11.72
C THR A 155 7.06 2.22 12.15
N LEU A 156 7.71 1.07 12.13
CA LEU A 156 7.09 -0.20 12.52
C LEU A 156 6.72 -0.22 14.02
N ARG A 157 7.57 0.33 14.91
CA ARG A 157 7.25 0.47 16.34
C ARG A 157 5.98 1.30 16.60
N LYS A 158 5.72 2.29 15.76
CA LYS A 158 4.55 3.19 15.91
C LYS A 158 3.26 2.65 15.31
N LEU A 159 3.38 1.76 14.32
CA LEU A 159 2.25 1.37 13.48
C LEU A 159 1.91 -0.13 13.54
N CYS A 160 2.78 -0.97 14.11
CA CYS A 160 2.60 -2.42 14.09
C CYS A 160 2.69 -3.02 15.49
N ASP A 161 1.75 -3.90 15.82
CA ASP A 161 1.76 -4.67 17.06
C ASP A 161 2.66 -5.91 16.95
N ASN A 162 2.73 -6.49 15.75
CA ASN A 162 3.47 -7.72 15.46
C ASN A 162 4.41 -7.55 14.28
N ILE A 163 5.54 -8.27 14.33
CA ILE A 163 6.57 -8.29 13.29
C ILE A 163 6.81 -9.72 12.80
N LEU A 164 6.97 -9.84 11.48
CA LEU A 164 7.49 -11.01 10.79
C LEU A 164 8.90 -10.68 10.27
N TRP A 165 9.91 -11.42 10.73
CA TRP A 165 11.28 -11.28 10.25
C TRP A 165 11.61 -12.34 9.22
N LEU A 166 11.85 -11.90 7.99
CA LEU A 166 12.31 -12.74 6.88
C LEU A 166 13.83 -12.66 6.73
N HIS A 167 14.46 -13.82 6.55
CA HIS A 167 15.87 -13.95 6.26
C HIS A 167 16.08 -15.05 5.23
N ASP A 168 16.71 -14.73 4.10
CA ASP A 168 17.03 -15.65 3.00
C ASP A 168 15.83 -16.50 2.53
N GLY A 169 14.66 -15.89 2.44
CA GLY A 169 13.42 -16.52 1.98
C GLY A 169 12.64 -17.28 3.06
N GLU A 170 13.17 -17.38 4.28
CA GLU A 170 12.54 -18.11 5.39
C GLU A 170 12.07 -17.17 6.51
N VAL A 171 11.07 -17.62 7.28
CA VAL A 171 10.65 -16.92 8.50
C VAL A 171 11.65 -17.22 9.61
N LYS A 172 12.49 -16.24 9.96
CA LYS A 172 13.45 -16.36 11.04
C LYS A 172 12.82 -16.19 12.42
N MET A 173 11.87 -15.26 12.54
CA MET A 173 11.16 -15.00 13.78
C MET A 173 9.81 -14.31 13.51
N GLN A 174 8.83 -14.60 14.34
CA GLN A 174 7.56 -13.87 14.41
C GLN A 174 7.20 -13.65 15.87
N GLY A 175 6.71 -12.44 16.19
CA GLY A 175 6.32 -12.08 17.56
C GLY A 175 5.87 -10.64 17.63
N THR A 176 5.79 -10.11 18.86
CA THR A 176 5.48 -8.70 19.08
C THR A 176 6.59 -7.80 18.59
N THR A 177 6.25 -6.54 18.36
CA THR A 177 7.21 -5.52 17.92
C THR A 177 8.36 -5.36 18.92
N GLU A 178 8.07 -5.45 20.22
CA GLU A 178 9.03 -5.35 21.30
C GLU A 178 9.99 -6.55 21.38
N GLU A 179 9.52 -7.74 20.98
CA GLU A 179 10.36 -8.95 20.97
C GLU A 179 11.26 -9.02 19.74
N VAL A 180 10.73 -8.73 18.55
CA VAL A 180 11.41 -9.02 17.29
C VAL A 180 12.34 -7.89 16.85
N LEU A 181 11.92 -6.61 16.96
CA LEU A 181 12.71 -5.51 16.40
C LEU A 181 14.10 -5.33 17.08
N PRO A 182 14.26 -5.45 18.40
CA PRO A 182 15.57 -5.33 19.02
C PRO A 182 16.57 -6.40 18.51
N LEU A 183 16.11 -7.64 18.36
CA LEU A 183 16.93 -8.74 17.84
C LEU A 183 17.27 -8.56 16.36
N TYR A 184 16.30 -8.03 15.57
CA TYR A 184 16.56 -7.68 14.18
C TYR A 184 17.59 -6.56 14.04
N GLU A 185 17.50 -5.51 14.85
CA GLU A 185 18.44 -4.38 14.84
C GLU A 185 19.86 -4.81 15.24
N GLU A 186 19.98 -5.66 16.26
CA GLU A 186 21.27 -6.26 16.67
C GLU A 186 21.86 -7.09 15.53
N PHE A 187 21.05 -7.87 14.84
CA PHE A 187 21.50 -8.68 13.70
C PHE A 187 21.93 -7.84 12.50
N MET A 188 21.39 -6.63 12.34
CA MET A 188 21.68 -5.71 11.23
C MET A 188 22.87 -4.76 11.52
N SER A 189 23.35 -4.71 12.78
CA SER A 189 24.51 -3.89 13.20
C SER A 189 25.82 -4.49 12.72
#